data_246053a4a84b207d4a07d7a8286fd81b
#
_entry.id   246053a4a84b207d4a07d7a8286fd81b
#
_cell.length_a   1.000
_cell.length_b   1.000
_cell.length_c   1.000
_cell.angle_alpha   90.00
_cell.angle_beta   90.00
_cell.angle_gamma   90.00
#
_symmetry.space_group_name_H-M   'P 1'
#
loop_
_entity.id
_entity.type
_entity.pdbx_description
1 polymer ?
#
loop_
_entity_poly.entity_id
_entity_poly.type
_entity_poly.pdbx_seq_one_letter_code
_entity_poly.pdbx_strand_id
1 'polypeptide(L)'
;MEYYNMIQSLIFSSTRWLYSHLWFSDIAMALLFIFIFNSILQRLTTTGPMTWPVFGILPTVMLHATSIYEWGGQALIKSGGTFPYRGMWMGGTYGIVTSDPAKIEYILKTNFKNFPKGKAYRERFYDFLGDGIFNADDELWRQQRRVANSEMHSTRFMQFSMDAIEKLVNEKLLKVLEAKRGCAIDLQDVLLRFTFDNTCAVAFGVDSGCLEVELPEIPFAKAFEQVTFASLMRFLTPPYVWKPMKFFRLGFEKTLHEAVKIVHDFAEKTVRERKMELSSSSNKEGINGNSRCDLLSRLIILEKDKKDPFFTDKLLQDFCISFILAGRDTSSVGLAWFFWLITKNPSVETKILTEVREIFRQRENPTKENQENISFTQEELKKMVYLQAAISESLRLYPPVSFDHKEPQVDDIFPDGTMVEKGSRVVYCMYGMARMESIWGKDCFEFRPERWIKDGEFVSENQFKYTVFNAGPRLCVGKKFAYTQMKLVVASILWRYRIKVVEGHKVCPKINTTLYMKYGLLVTLEPRPNSID
;
A
#
# COMPACT_ATOMS: atom_id res chain seq x y z
N MET A 1 -14.77 51.60 -42.70
CA MET A 1 -13.78 50.87 -43.51
C MET A 1 -12.34 51.35 -43.23
N GLU A 2 -12.10 52.67 -43.23
CA GLU A 2 -10.72 53.20 -42.97
C GLU A 2 -10.12 52.84 -41.61
N TYR A 3 -10.88 52.91 -40.53
CA TYR A 3 -10.41 52.53 -39.20
C TYR A 3 -10.01 51.05 -39.09
N TYR A 4 -10.73 50.17 -39.75
CA TYR A 4 -10.44 48.73 -39.78
C TYR A 4 -9.15 48.43 -40.56
N ASN A 5 -8.95 49.10 -41.71
CA ASN A 5 -7.73 48.96 -42.50
C ASN A 5 -6.50 49.55 -41.79
N MET A 6 -6.68 50.64 -41.03
CA MET A 6 -5.61 51.22 -40.19
C MET A 6 -5.19 50.31 -39.06
N ILE A 7 -6.13 49.64 -38.35
CA ILE A 7 -5.83 48.68 -37.29
C ILE A 7 -5.13 47.45 -37.87
N GLN A 8 -5.58 46.91 -38.99
CA GLN A 8 -4.92 45.80 -39.68
C GLN A 8 -3.48 46.15 -40.11
N SER A 9 -3.27 47.34 -40.68
CA SER A 9 -1.94 47.79 -41.11
C SER A 9 -1.00 47.99 -39.91
N LEU A 10 -1.51 48.50 -38.78
CA LEU A 10 -0.75 48.61 -37.51
C LEU A 10 -0.38 47.26 -36.91
N ILE A 11 -1.31 46.30 -36.91
CA ILE A 11 -1.05 44.95 -36.47
C ILE A 11 -0.01 44.27 -37.36
N PHE A 12 -0.14 44.41 -38.68
CA PHE A 12 0.77 43.80 -39.65
C PHE A 12 2.17 44.41 -39.61
N SER A 13 2.28 45.73 -39.42
CA SER A 13 3.57 46.43 -39.27
C SER A 13 4.23 46.09 -37.95
N SER A 14 3.46 46.00 -36.85
CA SER A 14 3.96 45.63 -35.53
C SER A 14 4.45 44.17 -35.47
N THR A 15 3.72 43.25 -36.11
CA THR A 15 4.15 41.85 -36.20
C THR A 15 5.40 41.68 -37.06
N ARG A 16 5.51 42.41 -38.18
CA ARG A 16 6.67 42.39 -39.08
C ARG A 16 7.91 42.99 -38.40
N TRP A 17 7.73 44.09 -37.63
CA TRP A 17 8.81 44.70 -36.83
C TRP A 17 9.26 43.76 -35.73
N LEU A 18 8.36 43.06 -35.00
CA LEU A 18 8.67 42.04 -34.02
C LEU A 18 9.48 40.88 -34.63
N TYR A 19 9.07 40.35 -35.79
CA TYR A 19 9.79 39.27 -36.47
C TYR A 19 11.19 39.65 -36.96
N SER A 20 11.42 40.95 -37.27
CA SER A 20 12.73 41.41 -37.76
C SER A 20 13.70 41.79 -36.65
N HIS A 21 13.24 41.98 -35.39
CA HIS A 21 14.07 42.48 -34.28
C HIS A 21 14.14 41.53 -33.08
N LEU A 22 13.31 40.46 -33.02
CA LEU A 22 13.39 39.45 -31.97
C LEU A 22 14.50 38.44 -32.27
N TRP A 23 15.58 38.57 -31.54
CA TRP A 23 16.66 37.58 -31.58
C TRP A 23 16.30 36.40 -30.63
N PHE A 24 16.81 35.22 -30.94
CA PHE A 24 16.64 34.03 -30.08
C PHE A 24 17.05 34.30 -28.64
N SER A 25 18.07 35.17 -28.45
CA SER A 25 18.51 35.64 -27.14
C SER A 25 17.45 36.41 -26.36
N ASP A 26 16.60 37.22 -27.03
CA ASP A 26 15.59 38.03 -26.36
C ASP A 26 14.45 37.15 -25.83
N ILE A 27 14.07 36.13 -26.63
CA ILE A 27 13.11 35.13 -26.21
C ILE A 27 13.66 34.34 -25.03
N ALA A 28 14.93 33.94 -25.10
CA ALA A 28 15.58 33.19 -24.00
C ALA A 28 15.67 34.05 -22.74
N MET A 29 16.02 35.33 -22.82
CA MET A 29 16.05 36.26 -21.69
C MET A 29 14.65 36.52 -21.10
N ALA A 30 13.62 36.69 -21.97
CA ALA A 30 12.24 36.84 -21.50
C ALA A 30 11.74 35.60 -20.77
N LEU A 31 12.02 34.40 -21.27
CA LEU A 31 11.70 33.15 -20.61
C LEU A 31 12.45 33.00 -19.28
N LEU A 32 13.72 33.37 -19.23
CA LEU A 32 14.52 33.36 -17.99
C LEU A 32 13.96 34.34 -16.96
N PHE A 33 13.59 35.55 -17.41
CA PHE A 33 12.98 36.56 -16.54
C PHE A 33 11.63 36.06 -15.97
N ILE A 34 10.76 35.53 -16.82
CA ILE A 34 9.47 34.92 -16.40
C ILE A 34 9.72 33.80 -15.39
N PHE A 35 10.73 32.97 -15.65
CA PHE A 35 11.11 31.88 -14.75
C PHE A 35 11.57 32.40 -13.38
N ILE A 36 12.47 33.37 -13.34
CA ILE A 36 12.98 33.97 -12.11
C ILE A 36 11.86 34.69 -11.35
N PHE A 37 11.07 35.49 -12.05
CA PHE A 37 9.95 36.23 -11.47
C PHE A 37 8.91 35.27 -10.85
N ASN A 38 8.49 34.26 -11.60
CA ASN A 38 7.55 33.27 -11.09
C ASN A 38 8.11 32.48 -9.90
N SER A 39 9.42 32.17 -9.90
CA SER A 39 10.09 31.49 -8.79
C SER A 39 10.13 32.36 -7.53
N ILE A 40 10.39 33.66 -7.69
CA ILE A 40 10.38 34.62 -6.58
C ILE A 40 8.95 34.79 -6.05
N LEU A 41 7.98 35.02 -6.95
CA LEU A 41 6.58 35.19 -6.58
C LEU A 41 6.06 33.98 -5.81
N GLN A 42 6.35 32.78 -6.29
CA GLN A 42 5.96 31.55 -5.62
C GLN A 42 6.56 31.43 -4.22
N ARG A 43 7.86 31.77 -4.04
CA ARG A 43 8.49 31.75 -2.71
C ARG A 43 7.88 32.75 -1.73
N LEU A 44 7.32 33.83 -2.24
CA LEU A 44 6.67 34.86 -1.42
C LEU A 44 5.20 34.53 -1.12
N THR A 45 4.54 33.74 -1.96
CA THR A 45 3.08 33.50 -1.88
C THR A 45 2.70 32.11 -1.44
N THR A 46 3.60 31.11 -1.56
CA THR A 46 3.28 29.72 -1.23
C THR A 46 4.34 29.07 -0.32
N THR A 47 3.88 28.24 0.61
CA THR A 47 4.74 27.47 1.51
C THR A 47 5.08 26.08 0.96
N GLY A 48 4.54 25.72 -0.21
CA GLY A 48 4.70 24.40 -0.83
C GLY A 48 6.01 24.21 -1.60
N PRO A 49 6.23 22.99 -2.13
CA PRO A 49 7.35 22.70 -3.01
C PRO A 49 7.34 23.57 -4.27
N MET A 50 8.53 23.84 -4.81
CA MET A 50 8.67 24.64 -6.02
C MET A 50 7.98 23.96 -7.21
N THR A 51 7.12 24.69 -7.90
CA THR A 51 6.54 24.35 -9.18
C THR A 51 7.21 25.14 -10.29
N TRP A 52 7.66 24.45 -11.33
CA TRP A 52 8.38 25.06 -12.45
C TRP A 52 7.40 25.49 -13.55
N PRO A 53 7.65 26.60 -14.22
CA PRO A 53 6.85 26.96 -15.41
C PRO A 53 6.81 25.80 -16.40
N VAL A 54 5.67 25.53 -17.03
CA VAL A 54 5.43 24.44 -17.97
C VAL A 54 5.51 23.04 -17.36
N PHE A 55 6.55 22.75 -16.58
CA PHE A 55 6.84 21.41 -16.05
C PHE A 55 6.17 21.11 -14.70
N GLY A 56 5.60 22.12 -14.04
CA GLY A 56 4.95 21.95 -12.74
C GLY A 56 5.90 21.40 -11.68
N ILE A 57 5.42 20.47 -10.87
CA ILE A 57 6.22 19.86 -9.78
C ILE A 57 7.19 18.76 -10.29
N LEU A 58 7.08 18.33 -11.55
CA LEU A 58 7.81 17.17 -12.07
C LEU A 58 9.34 17.27 -11.89
N PRO A 59 10.03 18.38 -12.26
CA PRO A 59 11.48 18.49 -12.04
C PRO A 59 11.86 18.35 -10.56
N THR A 60 11.07 18.93 -9.65
CA THR A 60 11.29 18.83 -8.21
C THR A 60 11.15 17.38 -7.73
N VAL A 61 10.14 16.65 -8.20
CA VAL A 61 9.96 15.23 -7.90
C VAL A 61 11.10 14.38 -8.45
N MET A 62 11.59 14.68 -9.68
CA MET A 62 12.72 13.95 -10.29
C MET A 62 14.02 14.19 -9.53
N LEU A 63 14.31 15.41 -9.09
CA LEU A 63 15.49 15.74 -8.27
C LEU A 63 15.48 14.98 -6.93
N HIS A 64 14.32 14.70 -6.38
CA HIS A 64 14.14 14.00 -5.11
C HIS A 64 13.66 12.54 -5.28
N ALA A 65 13.77 11.98 -6.49
CA ALA A 65 13.27 10.63 -6.77
C ALA A 65 13.83 9.54 -5.85
N THR A 66 15.10 9.67 -5.43
CA THR A 66 15.73 8.70 -4.51
C THR A 66 15.31 8.84 -3.05
N SER A 67 14.72 9.97 -2.66
CA SER A 67 14.30 10.31 -1.29
C SER A 67 12.90 10.91 -1.24
N ILE A 68 12.02 10.47 -2.14
CA ILE A 68 10.69 11.08 -2.36
C ILE A 68 9.82 11.07 -1.10
N TYR A 69 9.90 10.04 -0.28
CA TYR A 69 9.12 9.91 0.94
C TYR A 69 9.59 10.90 2.02
N GLU A 70 10.92 10.98 2.24
CA GLU A 70 11.54 11.90 3.19
C GLU A 70 11.32 13.34 2.75
N TRP A 71 11.56 13.63 1.46
CA TRP A 71 11.34 14.94 0.89
C TRP A 71 9.87 15.37 0.98
N GLY A 72 8.94 14.49 0.62
CA GLY A 72 7.50 14.78 0.72
C GLY A 72 7.05 15.02 2.16
N GLY A 73 7.56 14.24 3.12
CA GLY A 73 7.34 14.45 4.54
C GLY A 73 7.85 15.82 5.01
N GLN A 74 9.08 16.20 4.64
CA GLN A 74 9.65 17.50 4.96
C GLN A 74 8.88 18.66 4.31
N ALA A 75 8.41 18.49 3.07
CA ALA A 75 7.59 19.47 2.39
C ALA A 75 6.25 19.70 3.13
N LEU A 76 5.61 18.63 3.61
CA LEU A 76 4.40 18.73 4.42
C LEU A 76 4.64 19.42 5.76
N ILE A 77 5.71 19.08 6.46
CA ILE A 77 6.07 19.73 7.73
C ILE A 77 6.27 21.23 7.51
N LYS A 78 7.04 21.64 6.50
CA LYS A 78 7.31 23.05 6.18
C LYS A 78 6.06 23.82 5.74
N SER A 79 5.09 23.13 5.16
CA SER A 79 3.84 23.73 4.66
C SER A 79 2.69 23.67 5.67
N GLY A 80 2.96 23.34 6.95
CA GLY A 80 1.91 23.23 7.95
C GLY A 80 0.93 22.07 7.73
N GLY A 81 1.37 21.02 7.02
CA GLY A 81 0.59 19.79 6.79
C GLY A 81 -0.19 19.74 5.49
N THR A 82 -0.22 20.83 4.71
CA THR A 82 -0.94 20.86 3.43
C THR A 82 -0.24 21.80 2.44
N PHE A 83 -0.11 21.37 1.18
CA PHE A 83 0.35 22.24 0.10
C PHE A 83 -0.34 21.91 -1.22
N PRO A 84 -0.59 22.91 -2.08
CA PRO A 84 -1.08 22.70 -3.43
C PRO A 84 0.07 22.22 -4.34
N TYR A 85 -0.27 21.46 -5.38
CA TYR A 85 0.67 21.11 -6.42
C TYR A 85 0.02 21.21 -7.81
N ARG A 86 0.86 21.42 -8.82
CA ARG A 86 0.46 21.40 -10.21
C ARG A 86 1.46 20.54 -10.99
N GLY A 87 0.95 19.63 -11.81
CA GLY A 87 1.75 18.86 -12.75
C GLY A 87 2.13 19.68 -13.99
N MET A 88 2.58 18.99 -15.05
CA MET A 88 2.94 19.65 -16.31
C MET A 88 1.75 20.40 -16.91
N TRP A 89 2.04 21.53 -17.58
CA TRP A 89 1.05 22.28 -18.33
C TRP A 89 0.42 21.41 -19.44
N MET A 90 -0.81 21.69 -19.83
CA MET A 90 -1.56 20.95 -20.87
C MET A 90 -1.76 19.44 -20.54
N GLY A 91 -2.25 19.12 -19.37
CA GLY A 91 -2.67 17.75 -19.00
C GLY A 91 -1.99 17.17 -17.76
N GLY A 92 -1.17 17.97 -17.08
CA GLY A 92 -0.69 17.61 -15.76
C GLY A 92 -1.81 17.66 -14.72
N THR A 93 -1.75 16.76 -13.77
CA THR A 93 -2.67 16.76 -12.63
C THR A 93 -2.34 17.92 -11.69
N TYR A 94 -3.37 18.53 -11.13
CA TYR A 94 -3.26 19.54 -10.08
C TYR A 94 -4.07 19.09 -8.87
N GLY A 95 -3.79 19.67 -7.73
CA GLY A 95 -4.51 19.34 -6.52
C GLY A 95 -3.75 19.71 -5.25
N ILE A 96 -4.04 18.97 -4.20
CA ILE A 96 -3.56 19.22 -2.84
C ILE A 96 -2.92 17.95 -2.30
N VAL A 97 -1.77 18.10 -1.64
CA VAL A 97 -1.20 17.07 -0.77
C VAL A 97 -1.45 17.47 0.68
N THR A 98 -2.02 16.59 1.48
CA THR A 98 -2.33 16.86 2.87
C THR A 98 -1.94 15.71 3.80
N SER A 99 -1.60 16.05 5.05
CA SER A 99 -1.47 15.15 6.19
C SER A 99 -2.32 15.62 7.38
N ASP A 100 -3.24 16.55 7.15
CA ASP A 100 -4.11 17.10 8.17
C ASP A 100 -5.26 16.12 8.50
N PRO A 101 -5.36 15.62 9.75
CA PRO A 101 -6.41 14.70 10.15
C PRO A 101 -7.83 15.22 9.94
N ALA A 102 -8.08 16.52 10.09
CA ALA A 102 -9.40 17.11 9.90
C ALA A 102 -9.83 17.08 8.42
N LYS A 103 -8.91 17.39 7.51
CA LYS A 103 -9.15 17.26 6.06
C LYS A 103 -9.35 15.80 5.64
N ILE A 104 -8.57 14.89 6.23
CA ILE A 104 -8.70 13.45 5.97
C ILE A 104 -10.06 12.93 6.49
N GLU A 105 -10.52 13.35 7.66
CA GLU A 105 -11.86 13.02 8.15
C GLU A 105 -12.95 13.57 7.22
N TYR A 106 -12.80 14.79 6.75
CA TYR A 106 -13.72 15.39 5.81
C TYR A 106 -13.84 14.57 4.52
N ILE A 107 -12.71 14.20 3.91
CA ILE A 107 -12.63 13.43 2.66
C ILE A 107 -13.16 12.00 2.82
N LEU A 108 -12.80 11.34 3.92
CA LEU A 108 -13.05 9.91 4.10
C LEU A 108 -14.35 9.59 4.83
N LYS A 109 -15.00 10.58 5.46
CA LYS A 109 -16.21 10.39 6.25
C LYS A 109 -17.27 11.46 5.98
N THR A 110 -16.96 12.73 6.27
CA THR A 110 -17.96 13.82 6.30
C THR A 110 -18.57 14.03 4.92
N ASN A 111 -17.74 14.20 3.89
CA ASN A 111 -18.21 14.36 2.50
C ASN A 111 -17.72 13.23 1.57
N PHE A 112 -17.72 12.00 2.08
CA PHE A 112 -17.24 10.81 1.39
C PHE A 112 -17.77 10.64 -0.04
N LYS A 113 -19.03 11.02 -0.28
CA LYS A 113 -19.68 10.90 -1.60
C LYS A 113 -19.02 11.78 -2.66
N ASN A 114 -18.52 12.95 -2.27
CA ASN A 114 -17.82 13.86 -3.19
C ASN A 114 -16.40 13.39 -3.53
N PHE A 115 -15.82 12.49 -2.74
CA PHE A 115 -14.42 12.05 -2.87
C PHE A 115 -14.27 10.55 -3.18
N PRO A 116 -14.75 10.04 -4.34
CA PRO A 116 -14.44 8.68 -4.80
C PRO A 116 -12.95 8.54 -5.17
N LYS A 117 -12.54 7.35 -5.63
CA LYS A 117 -11.24 7.16 -6.28
C LYS A 117 -11.12 8.00 -7.55
N GLY A 118 -12.21 8.11 -8.28
CA GLY A 118 -12.35 8.94 -9.45
C GLY A 118 -11.81 8.35 -10.74
N LYS A 119 -12.13 9.03 -11.84
CA LYS A 119 -11.82 8.58 -13.20
C LYS A 119 -10.32 8.45 -13.44
N ALA A 120 -9.56 9.43 -12.96
CA ALA A 120 -8.12 9.45 -13.17
C ALA A 120 -7.38 8.30 -12.47
N TYR A 121 -7.85 7.85 -11.30
CA TYR A 121 -7.33 6.67 -10.61
C TYR A 121 -7.69 5.41 -11.37
N ARG A 122 -8.99 5.25 -11.67
CA ARG A 122 -9.52 4.05 -12.34
C ARG A 122 -8.81 3.79 -13.67
N GLU A 123 -8.62 4.81 -14.51
CA GLU A 123 -7.96 4.68 -15.82
C GLU A 123 -6.51 4.16 -15.68
N ARG A 124 -5.77 4.62 -14.66
CA ARG A 124 -4.37 4.26 -14.48
C ARG A 124 -4.17 2.83 -13.97
N PHE A 125 -5.10 2.34 -13.16
CA PHE A 125 -5.04 0.99 -12.60
C PHE A 125 -5.89 -0.03 -13.36
N TYR A 126 -6.67 0.39 -14.36
CA TYR A 126 -7.66 -0.49 -15.00
C TYR A 126 -7.05 -1.75 -15.61
N ASP A 127 -5.92 -1.65 -16.30
CA ASP A 127 -5.25 -2.81 -16.90
C ASP A 127 -4.80 -3.83 -15.85
N PHE A 128 -4.53 -3.41 -14.63
CA PHE A 128 -4.10 -4.25 -13.53
C PHE A 128 -5.26 -4.77 -12.69
N LEU A 129 -6.10 -3.86 -12.19
CA LEU A 129 -7.12 -4.15 -11.18
C LEU A 129 -8.53 -4.32 -11.76
N GLY A 130 -8.73 -4.02 -13.04
CA GLY A 130 -10.04 -4.04 -13.69
C GLY A 130 -11.09 -3.27 -12.88
N ASP A 131 -12.22 -3.91 -12.64
CA ASP A 131 -13.33 -3.45 -11.81
C ASP A 131 -13.28 -3.97 -10.36
N GLY A 132 -12.13 -4.48 -9.92
CA GLY A 132 -11.93 -4.98 -8.56
C GLY A 132 -12.11 -3.89 -7.49
N ILE A 133 -12.26 -4.33 -6.23
CA ILE A 133 -12.66 -3.51 -5.07
C ILE A 133 -11.80 -2.24 -4.84
N PHE A 134 -10.52 -2.25 -5.22
CA PHE A 134 -9.65 -1.08 -5.11
C PHE A 134 -9.89 -0.04 -6.20
N ASN A 135 -10.33 -0.47 -7.37
CA ASN A 135 -10.54 0.40 -8.54
C ASN A 135 -12.00 0.78 -8.74
N ALA A 136 -12.92 0.13 -8.05
CA ALA A 136 -14.35 0.38 -8.11
C ALA A 136 -14.77 1.58 -7.26
N ASP A 137 -15.80 2.30 -7.73
CA ASP A 137 -16.51 3.35 -7.00
C ASP A 137 -18.01 3.02 -6.92
N ASP A 138 -18.75 3.80 -6.18
CA ASP A 138 -20.20 3.82 -6.05
C ASP A 138 -20.81 2.43 -5.74
N GLU A 139 -21.83 2.02 -6.47
CA GLU A 139 -22.57 0.81 -6.20
C GLU A 139 -21.74 -0.46 -6.46
N LEU A 140 -20.90 -0.45 -7.50
CA LEU A 140 -19.99 -1.57 -7.80
C LEU A 140 -19.04 -1.84 -6.62
N TRP A 141 -18.48 -0.76 -6.04
CA TRP A 141 -17.66 -0.88 -4.84
C TRP A 141 -18.46 -1.31 -3.61
N ARG A 142 -19.66 -0.73 -3.40
CA ARG A 142 -20.49 -1.05 -2.22
C ARG A 142 -20.86 -2.53 -2.16
N GLN A 143 -21.22 -3.12 -3.29
CA GLN A 143 -21.60 -4.54 -3.36
C GLN A 143 -20.41 -5.45 -3.07
N GLN A 144 -19.27 -5.23 -3.72
CA GLN A 144 -18.03 -5.97 -3.42
C GLN A 144 -17.63 -5.83 -1.96
N ARG A 145 -17.67 -4.60 -1.43
CA ARG A 145 -17.34 -4.29 -0.04
C ARG A 145 -18.23 -5.00 0.95
N ARG A 146 -19.54 -5.03 0.70
CA ARG A 146 -20.54 -5.69 1.57
C ARG A 146 -20.23 -7.17 1.68
N VAL A 147 -20.03 -7.85 0.56
CA VAL A 147 -19.76 -9.28 0.54
C VAL A 147 -18.41 -9.59 1.19
N ALA A 148 -17.34 -8.89 0.81
CA ALA A 148 -16.03 -9.07 1.41
C ALA A 148 -16.05 -8.86 2.93
N ASN A 149 -16.77 -7.85 3.42
CA ASN A 149 -16.89 -7.56 4.85
C ASN A 149 -17.63 -8.66 5.59
N SER A 150 -18.77 -9.15 5.04
CA SER A 150 -19.54 -10.24 5.64
C SER A 150 -18.70 -11.53 5.77
N GLU A 151 -18.02 -11.92 4.69
CA GLU A 151 -17.24 -13.16 4.67
C GLU A 151 -16.01 -13.10 5.55
N MET A 152 -15.20 -12.05 5.45
CA MET A 152 -13.94 -11.93 6.22
C MET A 152 -14.15 -11.75 7.74
N HIS A 153 -15.33 -11.30 8.18
CA HIS A 153 -15.63 -11.18 9.61
C HIS A 153 -16.41 -12.38 10.16
N SER A 154 -16.73 -13.36 9.35
CA SER A 154 -17.39 -14.60 9.82
C SER A 154 -16.44 -15.39 10.74
N THR A 155 -16.98 -15.97 11.82
CA THR A 155 -16.22 -16.82 12.75
C THR A 155 -15.52 -17.96 12.02
N ARG A 156 -16.20 -18.56 11.04
CA ARG A 156 -15.70 -19.66 10.23
C ARG A 156 -14.47 -19.26 9.41
N PHE A 157 -14.52 -18.12 8.71
CA PHE A 157 -13.36 -17.61 7.96
C PHE A 157 -12.19 -17.25 8.90
N MET A 158 -12.48 -16.66 10.05
CA MET A 158 -11.46 -16.29 11.03
C MET A 158 -10.73 -17.52 11.57
N GLN A 159 -11.46 -18.59 11.89
CA GLN A 159 -10.85 -19.85 12.35
C GLN A 159 -10.02 -20.49 11.24
N PHE A 160 -10.60 -20.66 10.06
CA PHE A 160 -9.89 -21.19 8.88
C PHE A 160 -8.61 -20.42 8.58
N SER A 161 -8.68 -19.09 8.64
CA SER A 161 -7.51 -18.23 8.40
C SER A 161 -6.43 -18.44 9.46
N MET A 162 -6.81 -18.62 10.72
CA MET A 162 -5.86 -18.86 11.80
C MET A 162 -5.13 -20.19 11.60
N ASP A 163 -5.88 -21.25 11.31
CA ASP A 163 -5.33 -22.59 11.07
C ASP A 163 -4.36 -22.58 9.86
N ALA A 164 -4.75 -21.88 8.78
CA ALA A 164 -3.91 -21.76 7.58
C ALA A 164 -2.61 -20.99 7.86
N ILE A 165 -2.67 -19.86 8.58
CA ILE A 165 -1.47 -19.06 8.92
C ILE A 165 -0.55 -19.89 9.83
N GLU A 166 -1.09 -20.53 10.86
CA GLU A 166 -0.33 -21.36 11.79
C GLU A 166 0.40 -22.49 11.08
N LYS A 167 -0.33 -23.23 10.22
CA LYS A 167 0.25 -24.28 9.39
C LYS A 167 1.38 -23.75 8.52
N LEU A 168 1.18 -22.64 7.82
CA LEU A 168 2.18 -22.06 6.93
C LEU A 168 3.41 -21.55 7.68
N VAL A 169 3.24 -20.97 8.89
CA VAL A 169 4.34 -20.54 9.74
C VAL A 169 5.18 -21.76 10.15
N ASN A 170 4.56 -22.81 10.69
CA ASN A 170 5.27 -23.95 11.23
C ASN A 170 5.85 -24.87 10.14
N GLU A 171 5.10 -25.16 9.09
CA GLU A 171 5.49 -26.14 8.08
C GLU A 171 6.38 -25.57 6.97
N LYS A 172 6.31 -24.24 6.70
CA LYS A 172 7.09 -23.62 5.62
C LYS A 172 8.01 -22.51 6.13
N LEU A 173 7.47 -21.44 6.74
CA LEU A 173 8.28 -20.27 7.09
C LEU A 173 9.45 -20.62 8.02
N LEU A 174 9.18 -21.31 9.12
CA LEU A 174 10.22 -21.68 10.09
C LEU A 174 11.21 -22.69 9.52
N LYS A 175 10.80 -23.60 8.64
CA LYS A 175 11.70 -24.53 7.94
C LYS A 175 12.65 -23.79 6.99
N VAL A 176 12.15 -22.80 6.23
CA VAL A 176 13.00 -21.96 5.37
C VAL A 176 14.02 -21.20 6.21
N LEU A 177 13.60 -20.57 7.29
CA LEU A 177 14.49 -19.83 8.18
C LEU A 177 15.54 -20.71 8.83
N GLU A 178 15.16 -21.93 9.28
CA GLU A 178 16.10 -22.90 9.85
C GLU A 178 17.12 -23.40 8.80
N ALA A 179 16.68 -23.73 7.60
CA ALA A 179 17.56 -24.18 6.51
C ALA A 179 18.55 -23.10 6.07
N LYS A 180 18.22 -21.82 6.24
CA LYS A 180 19.08 -20.68 5.92
C LYS A 180 19.86 -20.14 7.14
N ARG A 181 19.80 -20.83 8.28
CA ARG A 181 20.55 -20.45 9.49
C ARG A 181 22.05 -20.36 9.18
N GLY A 182 22.69 -19.31 9.70
CA GLY A 182 24.12 -19.07 9.46
C GLY A 182 24.47 -18.43 8.12
N CYS A 183 23.50 -18.29 7.21
CA CYS A 183 23.66 -17.58 5.94
C CYS A 183 22.94 -16.24 5.97
N ALA A 184 23.41 -15.28 5.16
CA ALA A 184 22.65 -14.05 4.92
C ALA A 184 21.46 -14.36 4.01
N ILE A 185 20.27 -13.91 4.44
CA ILE A 185 19.03 -14.04 3.66
C ILE A 185 18.33 -12.68 3.50
N ASP A 186 17.61 -12.50 2.40
CA ASP A 186 16.69 -11.37 2.26
C ASP A 186 15.36 -11.69 2.96
N LEU A 187 15.21 -11.19 4.18
CA LEU A 187 13.99 -11.41 4.97
C LEU A 187 12.76 -10.77 4.31
N GLN A 188 12.91 -9.65 3.57
CA GLN A 188 11.79 -9.06 2.83
C GLN A 188 11.26 -10.03 1.75
N ASP A 189 12.14 -10.70 0.99
CA ASP A 189 11.72 -11.69 -0.02
C ASP A 189 11.02 -12.89 0.63
N VAL A 190 11.57 -13.42 1.73
CA VAL A 190 10.94 -14.53 2.48
C VAL A 190 9.55 -14.15 2.96
N LEU A 191 9.38 -12.94 3.52
CA LEU A 191 8.09 -12.44 3.99
C LEU A 191 7.10 -12.18 2.85
N LEU A 192 7.56 -11.73 1.68
CA LEU A 192 6.73 -11.58 0.48
C LEU A 192 6.20 -12.94 -0.01
N ARG A 193 7.03 -13.96 -0.01
CA ARG A 193 6.64 -15.33 -0.37
C ARG A 193 5.64 -15.90 0.64
N PHE A 194 5.93 -15.72 1.92
CA PHE A 194 5.02 -16.13 3.00
C PHE A 194 3.64 -15.50 2.86
N THR A 195 3.58 -14.19 2.70
CA THR A 195 2.28 -13.49 2.59
C THR A 195 1.55 -13.80 1.30
N PHE A 196 2.26 -14.12 0.23
CA PHE A 196 1.64 -14.59 -1.02
C PHE A 196 1.01 -15.97 -0.85
N ASP A 197 1.78 -16.96 -0.36
CA ASP A 197 1.27 -18.31 -0.08
C ASP A 197 0.08 -18.26 0.88
N ASN A 198 0.16 -17.45 1.94
CA ASN A 198 -0.93 -17.28 2.88
C ASN A 198 -2.18 -16.66 2.23
N THR A 199 -2.00 -15.63 1.39
CA THR A 199 -3.12 -15.02 0.67
C THR A 199 -3.77 -16.02 -0.29
N CYS A 200 -2.97 -16.80 -1.03
CA CYS A 200 -3.48 -17.83 -1.92
C CYS A 200 -4.24 -18.93 -1.16
N ALA A 201 -3.70 -19.37 -0.02
CA ALA A 201 -4.36 -20.39 0.81
C ALA A 201 -5.68 -19.90 1.41
N VAL A 202 -5.70 -18.68 1.99
CA VAL A 202 -6.86 -18.15 2.71
C VAL A 202 -7.91 -17.58 1.78
N ALA A 203 -7.51 -16.85 0.74
CA ALA A 203 -8.45 -16.20 -0.16
C ALA A 203 -8.93 -17.13 -1.29
N PHE A 204 -8.09 -18.07 -1.74
CA PHE A 204 -8.40 -18.90 -2.92
C PHE A 204 -8.33 -20.41 -2.67
N GLY A 205 -7.85 -20.83 -1.48
CA GLY A 205 -7.68 -22.25 -1.14
C GLY A 205 -6.59 -22.95 -1.96
N VAL A 206 -5.60 -22.22 -2.48
CA VAL A 206 -4.54 -22.73 -3.37
C VAL A 206 -3.20 -22.61 -2.69
N ASP A 207 -2.37 -23.66 -2.74
CA ASP A 207 -0.95 -23.57 -2.39
C ASP A 207 -0.16 -23.09 -3.62
N SER A 208 0.44 -21.92 -3.53
CA SER A 208 1.21 -21.33 -4.64
C SER A 208 2.66 -21.83 -4.69
N GLY A 209 3.16 -22.49 -3.63
CA GLY A 209 4.51 -23.09 -3.59
C GLY A 209 5.64 -22.08 -3.68
N CYS A 210 5.41 -20.82 -3.28
CA CYS A 210 6.44 -19.78 -3.35
C CYS A 210 7.44 -19.85 -2.20
N LEU A 211 7.00 -20.32 -1.04
CA LEU A 211 7.79 -20.40 0.18
C LEU A 211 8.32 -21.85 0.37
N GLU A 212 9.29 -22.22 -0.45
CA GLU A 212 10.04 -23.47 -0.33
C GLU A 212 11.47 -23.18 0.11
N VAL A 213 12.18 -24.20 0.62
CA VAL A 213 13.56 -24.06 1.16
C VAL A 213 14.55 -23.51 0.14
N GLU A 214 14.39 -23.89 -1.11
CA GLU A 214 15.21 -23.46 -2.25
C GLU A 214 14.92 -22.04 -2.69
N LEU A 215 13.77 -21.46 -2.26
CA LEU A 215 13.27 -20.14 -2.68
C LEU A 215 13.21 -19.99 -4.21
N PRO A 216 12.46 -20.83 -4.92
CA PRO A 216 12.44 -20.87 -6.39
C PRO A 216 12.01 -19.51 -6.97
N GLU A 217 12.51 -19.19 -8.17
CA GLU A 217 12.00 -18.02 -8.90
C GLU A 217 10.56 -18.27 -9.35
N ILE A 218 9.68 -17.33 -8.97
CA ILE A 218 8.27 -17.38 -9.33
C ILE A 218 7.98 -16.27 -10.34
N PRO A 219 7.68 -16.59 -11.61
CA PRO A 219 7.39 -15.59 -12.64
C PRO A 219 6.28 -14.62 -12.25
N PHE A 220 5.25 -15.11 -11.55
CA PHE A 220 4.16 -14.29 -11.03
C PHE A 220 4.65 -13.20 -10.07
N ALA A 221 5.54 -13.53 -9.13
CA ALA A 221 6.01 -12.56 -8.13
C ALA A 221 6.73 -11.38 -8.79
N LYS A 222 7.59 -11.67 -9.78
CA LYS A 222 8.30 -10.66 -10.58
C LYS A 222 7.33 -9.82 -11.41
N ALA A 223 6.39 -10.48 -12.10
CA ALA A 223 5.36 -9.79 -12.89
C ALA A 223 4.51 -8.88 -12.01
N PHE A 224 4.12 -9.33 -10.83
CA PHE A 224 3.30 -8.54 -9.90
C PHE A 224 4.02 -7.26 -9.43
N GLU A 225 5.30 -7.34 -9.11
CA GLU A 225 6.13 -6.17 -8.77
C GLU A 225 6.26 -5.20 -9.95
N GLN A 226 6.45 -5.72 -11.18
CA GLN A 226 6.52 -4.90 -12.39
C GLN A 226 5.20 -4.18 -12.67
N VAL A 227 4.07 -4.85 -12.49
CA VAL A 227 2.74 -4.26 -12.68
C VAL A 227 2.48 -3.13 -11.69
N THR A 228 2.80 -3.33 -10.40
CA THR A 228 2.60 -2.31 -9.37
C THR A 228 3.48 -1.08 -9.61
N PHE A 229 4.75 -1.29 -9.97
CA PHE A 229 5.66 -0.20 -10.32
C PHE A 229 5.21 0.56 -11.58
N ALA A 230 4.91 -0.14 -12.67
CA ALA A 230 4.53 0.49 -13.93
C ALA A 230 3.19 1.23 -13.81
N SER A 231 2.23 0.69 -13.06
CA SER A 231 0.97 1.39 -12.75
C SER A 231 1.22 2.69 -11.97
N LEU A 232 2.17 2.70 -11.03
CA LEU A 232 2.57 3.92 -10.33
C LEU A 232 3.19 4.94 -11.29
N MET A 233 4.00 4.50 -12.26
CA MET A 233 4.59 5.42 -13.25
C MET A 233 3.56 6.19 -14.05
N ARG A 234 2.37 5.65 -14.28
CA ARG A 234 1.25 6.37 -14.91
C ARG A 234 0.75 7.56 -14.08
N PHE A 235 0.98 7.58 -12.77
CA PHE A 235 0.65 8.75 -11.92
C PHE A 235 1.68 9.86 -12.02
N LEU A 236 2.91 9.52 -12.34
CA LEU A 236 4.01 10.47 -12.52
C LEU A 236 4.12 10.96 -13.97
N THR A 237 3.55 10.21 -14.92
CA THR A 237 3.64 10.51 -16.34
C THR A 237 2.33 11.13 -16.85
N PRO A 238 2.36 12.25 -17.58
CA PRO A 238 1.14 12.86 -18.13
C PRO A 238 0.41 11.94 -19.10
N PRO A 239 -0.94 12.02 -19.19
CA PRO A 239 -1.75 11.16 -20.07
C PRO A 239 -1.36 11.21 -21.55
N TYR A 240 -0.99 12.36 -22.06
CA TYR A 240 -0.55 12.53 -23.45
C TYR A 240 0.83 11.91 -23.74
N VAL A 241 1.56 11.47 -22.71
CA VAL A 241 2.82 10.71 -22.82
C VAL A 241 2.57 9.22 -22.67
N TRP A 242 1.96 8.79 -21.55
CA TRP A 242 1.79 7.34 -21.28
C TRP A 242 0.75 6.67 -22.19
N LYS A 243 -0.29 7.40 -22.66
CA LYS A 243 -1.28 6.81 -23.59
C LYS A 243 -0.69 6.44 -24.96
N PRO A 244 0.11 7.29 -25.64
CA PRO A 244 0.88 6.88 -26.79
C PRO A 244 1.88 5.75 -26.48
N MET A 245 2.60 5.80 -25.34
CA MET A 245 3.49 4.71 -24.93
C MET A 245 2.74 3.37 -24.79
N LYS A 246 1.52 3.38 -24.24
CA LYS A 246 0.65 2.21 -24.17
C LYS A 246 0.28 1.70 -25.56
N PHE A 247 -0.13 2.59 -26.46
CA PHE A 247 -0.53 2.23 -27.83
C PHE A 247 0.62 1.57 -28.59
N PHE A 248 1.83 2.17 -28.54
CA PHE A 248 3.03 1.66 -29.22
C PHE A 248 3.81 0.63 -28.40
N ARG A 249 3.37 0.25 -27.20
CA ARG A 249 4.04 -0.69 -26.27
C ARG A 249 5.49 -0.28 -26.00
N LEU A 250 5.72 0.96 -25.56
CA LEU A 250 7.05 1.51 -25.31
C LEU A 250 7.36 1.62 -23.81
N GLY A 251 8.64 1.49 -23.44
CA GLY A 251 9.15 1.71 -22.10
C GLY A 251 8.40 0.91 -21.03
N PHE A 252 8.01 1.54 -19.93
CA PHE A 252 7.30 0.87 -18.83
C PHE A 252 5.92 0.32 -19.23
N GLU A 253 5.26 0.85 -20.27
CA GLU A 253 3.99 0.34 -20.76
C GLU A 253 4.14 -1.02 -21.48
N LYS A 254 5.29 -1.28 -22.13
CA LYS A 254 5.61 -2.63 -22.64
C LYS A 254 5.72 -3.62 -21.50
N THR A 255 6.52 -3.28 -20.47
CA THR A 255 6.68 -4.11 -19.26
C THR A 255 5.33 -4.36 -18.57
N LEU A 256 4.48 -3.31 -18.46
CA LEU A 256 3.14 -3.43 -17.88
C LEU A 256 2.28 -4.42 -18.66
N HIS A 257 2.27 -4.31 -20.00
CA HIS A 257 1.47 -5.19 -20.86
C HIS A 257 1.86 -6.67 -20.72
N GLU A 258 3.17 -6.96 -20.72
CA GLU A 258 3.69 -8.33 -20.55
C GLU A 258 3.39 -8.88 -19.15
N ALA A 259 3.62 -8.08 -18.12
CA ALA A 259 3.45 -8.49 -16.74
C ALA A 259 1.97 -8.66 -16.35
N VAL A 260 1.08 -7.78 -16.82
CA VAL A 260 -0.38 -7.89 -16.61
C VAL A 260 -0.90 -9.21 -17.15
N LYS A 261 -0.41 -9.67 -18.30
CA LYS A 261 -0.84 -10.96 -18.87
C LYS A 261 -0.56 -12.10 -17.90
N ILE A 262 0.65 -12.18 -17.34
CA ILE A 262 1.03 -13.24 -16.37
C ILE A 262 0.12 -13.20 -15.13
N VAL A 263 -0.17 -11.98 -14.63
CA VAL A 263 -1.02 -11.80 -13.44
C VAL A 263 -2.45 -12.21 -13.71
N HIS A 264 -3.02 -11.84 -14.86
CA HIS A 264 -4.37 -12.18 -15.25
C HIS A 264 -4.52 -13.67 -15.57
N ASP A 265 -3.55 -14.28 -16.26
CA ASP A 265 -3.54 -15.72 -16.56
C ASP A 265 -3.56 -16.56 -15.26
N PHE A 266 -2.81 -16.13 -14.23
CA PHE A 266 -2.84 -16.77 -12.92
C PHE A 266 -4.21 -16.66 -12.25
N ALA A 267 -4.81 -15.47 -12.24
CA ALA A 267 -6.11 -15.24 -11.61
C ALA A 267 -7.23 -16.01 -12.36
N GLU A 268 -7.21 -16.00 -13.70
CA GLU A 268 -8.15 -16.75 -14.53
C GLU A 268 -8.06 -18.26 -14.27
N LYS A 269 -6.83 -18.79 -14.27
CA LYS A 269 -6.59 -20.19 -13.95
C LYS A 269 -7.14 -20.54 -12.57
N THR A 270 -6.87 -19.73 -11.57
CA THR A 270 -7.32 -19.93 -10.19
C THR A 270 -8.85 -19.98 -10.10
N VAL A 271 -9.55 -19.03 -10.74
CA VAL A 271 -11.02 -19.00 -10.75
C VAL A 271 -11.60 -20.21 -11.46
N ARG A 272 -11.05 -20.56 -12.64
CA ARG A 272 -11.50 -21.70 -13.43
C ARG A 272 -11.33 -23.03 -12.70
N GLU A 273 -10.17 -23.29 -12.14
CA GLU A 273 -9.87 -24.51 -11.39
C GLU A 273 -10.79 -24.63 -10.16
N ARG A 274 -11.00 -23.53 -9.41
CA ARG A 274 -11.89 -23.52 -8.26
C ARG A 274 -13.34 -23.82 -8.63
N LYS A 275 -13.84 -23.28 -9.74
CA LYS A 275 -15.19 -23.58 -10.25
C LYS A 275 -15.34 -25.06 -10.64
N MET A 276 -14.33 -25.63 -11.31
CA MET A 276 -14.33 -27.07 -11.68
C MET A 276 -14.34 -27.97 -10.45
N GLU A 277 -13.54 -27.67 -9.44
CA GLU A 277 -13.51 -28.42 -8.19
C GLU A 277 -14.86 -28.37 -7.44
N LEU A 278 -15.49 -27.19 -7.37
CA LEU A 278 -16.78 -27.02 -6.72
C LEU A 278 -17.91 -27.78 -7.47
N SER A 279 -17.88 -27.80 -8.81
CA SER A 279 -18.86 -28.54 -9.60
C SER A 279 -18.67 -30.05 -9.46
N SER A 280 -17.43 -30.54 -9.45
CA SER A 280 -17.13 -31.99 -9.29
C SER A 280 -17.50 -32.51 -7.90
N SER A 281 -17.41 -31.70 -6.88
CA SER A 281 -17.72 -32.05 -5.49
C SER A 281 -19.22 -32.09 -5.21
N SER A 282 -20.05 -31.38 -5.98
CA SER A 282 -21.51 -31.39 -5.85
C SER A 282 -22.14 -32.75 -6.23
N ASN A 283 -21.43 -33.59 -6.96
CA ASN A 283 -21.87 -34.92 -7.38
C ASN A 283 -21.53 -36.04 -6.38
N LYS A 284 -20.79 -35.72 -5.29
CA LYS A 284 -20.51 -36.68 -4.23
C LYS A 284 -21.35 -36.32 -3.01
N GLU A 285 -22.49 -37.01 -2.84
CA GLU A 285 -23.27 -36.94 -1.60
C GLU A 285 -22.38 -37.29 -0.42
N GLY A 286 -22.27 -36.38 0.56
CA GLY A 286 -21.58 -36.64 1.83
C GLY A 286 -20.45 -35.71 2.21
N ILE A 287 -20.23 -34.61 1.53
CA ILE A 287 -19.26 -33.62 2.03
C ILE A 287 -19.97 -32.71 3.01
N ASN A 288 -19.76 -32.99 4.30
CA ASN A 288 -20.02 -32.02 5.37
C ASN A 288 -19.65 -30.61 4.90
N GLY A 289 -20.59 -29.67 4.97
CA GLY A 289 -20.44 -28.28 4.54
C GLY A 289 -19.30 -27.51 5.20
N ASN A 290 -18.34 -28.22 5.77
CA ASN A 290 -17.22 -27.74 6.56
C ASN A 290 -15.88 -27.62 5.80
N SER A 291 -15.74 -28.15 4.57
CA SER A 291 -14.41 -28.35 4.00
C SER A 291 -13.87 -27.22 3.12
N ARG A 292 -14.66 -26.18 2.79
CA ARG A 292 -14.20 -25.09 1.91
C ARG A 292 -14.59 -23.72 2.45
N CYS A 293 -13.66 -23.11 3.15
CA CYS A 293 -13.86 -21.83 3.84
C CYS A 293 -13.12 -20.66 3.19
N ASP A 294 -12.40 -20.91 2.07
CA ASP A 294 -11.73 -19.84 1.35
C ASP A 294 -12.74 -18.86 0.72
N LEU A 295 -12.30 -17.61 0.58
CA LEU A 295 -13.16 -16.51 0.19
C LEU A 295 -13.71 -16.68 -1.24
N LEU A 296 -12.88 -17.14 -2.19
CA LEU A 296 -13.29 -17.35 -3.59
C LEU A 296 -14.37 -18.43 -3.71
N SER A 297 -14.20 -19.57 -3.02
CA SER A 297 -15.23 -20.64 -2.99
C SER A 297 -16.56 -20.12 -2.47
N ARG A 298 -16.53 -19.30 -1.42
CA ARG A 298 -17.74 -18.71 -0.85
C ARG A 298 -18.43 -17.74 -1.82
N LEU A 299 -17.65 -16.90 -2.52
CA LEU A 299 -18.21 -16.01 -3.54
C LEU A 299 -18.85 -16.77 -4.69
N ILE A 300 -18.21 -17.85 -5.17
CA ILE A 300 -18.77 -18.69 -6.24
C ILE A 300 -20.07 -19.36 -5.78
N ILE A 301 -20.10 -19.89 -4.55
CA ILE A 301 -21.29 -20.53 -3.99
C ILE A 301 -22.45 -19.55 -3.82
N LEU A 302 -22.18 -18.33 -3.34
CA LEU A 302 -23.19 -17.29 -3.16
C LEU A 302 -23.89 -16.87 -4.46
N GLU A 303 -23.23 -17.07 -5.60
CA GLU A 303 -23.72 -16.68 -6.93
C GLU A 303 -24.29 -17.86 -7.74
N LYS A 304 -24.08 -19.11 -7.29
CA LYS A 304 -24.36 -20.33 -8.08
C LYS A 304 -25.80 -20.44 -8.59
N ASP A 305 -26.77 -20.00 -7.78
CA ASP A 305 -28.19 -20.16 -8.07
C ASP A 305 -28.87 -18.87 -8.56
N LYS A 306 -28.10 -17.81 -8.81
CA LYS A 306 -28.65 -16.55 -9.30
C LYS A 306 -28.76 -16.55 -10.83
N LYS A 307 -29.90 -16.08 -11.34
CA LYS A 307 -30.12 -15.91 -12.79
C LYS A 307 -29.18 -14.85 -13.39
N ASP A 308 -28.85 -13.81 -12.60
CA ASP A 308 -27.97 -12.72 -12.99
C ASP A 308 -26.92 -12.56 -11.91
N PRO A 309 -25.79 -13.26 -11.98
CA PRO A 309 -24.76 -13.24 -10.96
C PRO A 309 -24.00 -11.91 -10.98
N PHE A 310 -23.90 -11.26 -9.83
CA PHE A 310 -23.09 -10.03 -9.67
C PHE A 310 -21.60 -10.32 -9.90
N PHE A 311 -21.08 -11.41 -9.33
CA PHE A 311 -19.69 -11.84 -9.51
C PHE A 311 -19.52 -12.67 -10.78
N THR A 312 -19.40 -12.00 -11.93
CA THR A 312 -18.99 -12.63 -13.19
C THR A 312 -17.57 -13.20 -13.09
N ASP A 313 -17.16 -14.08 -14.00
CA ASP A 313 -15.80 -14.65 -14.03
C ASP A 313 -14.73 -13.54 -14.08
N LYS A 314 -14.98 -12.51 -14.87
CA LYS A 314 -14.08 -11.35 -14.94
C LYS A 314 -13.99 -10.60 -13.61
N LEU A 315 -15.11 -10.37 -12.95
CA LEU A 315 -15.10 -9.69 -11.65
C LEU A 315 -14.45 -10.54 -10.55
N LEU A 316 -14.60 -11.88 -10.61
CA LEU A 316 -13.88 -12.79 -9.71
C LEU A 316 -12.36 -12.75 -9.95
N GLN A 317 -11.90 -12.67 -11.20
CA GLN A 317 -10.48 -12.48 -11.52
C GLN A 317 -9.95 -11.15 -10.95
N ASP A 318 -10.66 -10.05 -11.21
CA ASP A 318 -10.29 -8.71 -10.70
C ASP A 318 -10.29 -8.67 -9.17
N PHE A 319 -11.21 -9.40 -8.55
CA PHE A 319 -11.26 -9.60 -7.11
C PHE A 319 -10.04 -10.38 -6.59
N CYS A 320 -9.66 -11.49 -7.23
CA CYS A 320 -8.46 -12.25 -6.88
C CYS A 320 -7.21 -11.38 -6.92
N ILE A 321 -7.01 -10.62 -8.00
CA ILE A 321 -5.86 -9.73 -8.14
C ILE A 321 -5.85 -8.66 -7.04
N SER A 322 -7.03 -8.08 -6.72
CA SER A 322 -7.17 -7.10 -5.65
C SER A 322 -6.78 -7.69 -4.28
N PHE A 323 -7.19 -8.93 -3.99
CA PHE A 323 -6.87 -9.58 -2.72
C PHE A 323 -5.39 -9.99 -2.61
N ILE A 324 -4.75 -10.37 -3.73
CA ILE A 324 -3.30 -10.60 -3.76
C ILE A 324 -2.56 -9.29 -3.43
N LEU A 325 -2.94 -8.19 -4.06
CA LEU A 325 -2.34 -6.88 -3.77
C LEU A 325 -2.50 -6.50 -2.28
N ALA A 326 -3.71 -6.72 -1.73
CA ALA A 326 -3.99 -6.40 -0.33
C ALA A 326 -3.19 -7.25 0.65
N GLY A 327 -3.17 -8.57 0.45
CA GLY A 327 -2.63 -9.50 1.44
C GLY A 327 -1.13 -9.72 1.34
N ARG A 328 -0.60 -9.75 0.11
CA ARG A 328 0.81 -10.00 -0.14
C ARG A 328 1.68 -8.81 0.25
N ASP A 329 1.46 -7.67 -0.38
CA ASP A 329 2.41 -6.56 -0.32
C ASP A 329 2.36 -5.78 0.99
N THR A 330 1.18 -5.59 1.56
CA THR A 330 1.03 -4.73 2.74
C THR A 330 1.58 -5.38 4.01
N SER A 331 1.25 -6.65 4.24
CA SER A 331 1.68 -7.37 5.44
C SER A 331 3.18 -7.70 5.41
N SER A 332 3.73 -8.09 4.26
CA SER A 332 5.17 -8.38 4.12
C SER A 332 6.02 -7.13 4.34
N VAL A 333 5.62 -6.01 3.74
CA VAL A 333 6.30 -4.71 3.91
C VAL A 333 6.21 -4.25 5.37
N GLY A 334 5.03 -4.35 5.99
CA GLY A 334 4.85 -4.03 7.41
C GLY A 334 5.75 -4.86 8.32
N LEU A 335 5.86 -6.17 8.07
CA LEU A 335 6.75 -7.08 8.79
C LEU A 335 8.23 -6.77 8.55
N ALA A 336 8.64 -6.49 7.29
CA ALA A 336 10.03 -6.18 6.97
C ALA A 336 10.51 -4.92 7.72
N TRP A 337 9.73 -3.83 7.70
CA TRP A 337 10.03 -2.61 8.46
C TRP A 337 9.98 -2.84 9.98
N PHE A 338 9.08 -3.67 10.46
CA PHE A 338 9.02 -4.05 11.87
C PHE A 338 10.32 -4.74 12.31
N PHE A 339 10.77 -5.76 11.58
CA PHE A 339 12.00 -6.48 11.92
C PHE A 339 13.23 -5.58 11.85
N TRP A 340 13.30 -4.68 10.87
CA TRP A 340 14.37 -3.69 10.84
C TRP A 340 14.35 -2.77 12.08
N LEU A 341 13.19 -2.25 12.47
CA LEU A 341 13.05 -1.42 13.67
C LEU A 341 13.44 -2.17 14.93
N ILE A 342 13.08 -3.43 15.07
CA ILE A 342 13.45 -4.27 16.22
C ILE A 342 14.97 -4.40 16.34
N THR A 343 15.69 -4.59 15.23
CA THR A 343 17.17 -4.66 15.27
C THR A 343 17.82 -3.36 15.73
N LYS A 344 17.14 -2.24 15.64
CA LYS A 344 17.59 -0.93 16.13
C LYS A 344 17.14 -0.61 17.55
N ASN A 345 16.19 -1.38 18.09
CA ASN A 345 15.56 -1.13 19.39
C ASN A 345 15.54 -2.41 20.26
N PRO A 346 16.71 -2.87 20.79
CA PRO A 346 16.80 -4.13 21.55
C PRO A 346 15.93 -4.15 22.81
N SER A 347 15.67 -2.99 23.42
CA SER A 347 14.78 -2.88 24.59
C SER A 347 13.34 -3.25 24.26
N VAL A 348 12.86 -2.88 23.07
CA VAL A 348 11.52 -3.25 22.58
C VAL A 348 11.46 -4.74 22.31
N GLU A 349 12.50 -5.32 21.68
CA GLU A 349 12.60 -6.77 21.47
C GLU A 349 12.50 -7.54 22.79
N THR A 350 13.24 -7.09 23.81
CA THR A 350 13.22 -7.70 25.14
C THR A 350 11.83 -7.67 25.77
N LYS A 351 11.12 -6.55 25.70
CA LYS A 351 9.76 -6.43 26.24
C LYS A 351 8.77 -7.35 25.51
N ILE A 352 8.85 -7.45 24.18
CA ILE A 352 8.03 -8.40 23.40
C ILE A 352 8.32 -9.83 23.84
N LEU A 353 9.58 -10.23 23.98
CA LEU A 353 9.95 -11.57 24.42
C LEU A 353 9.49 -11.86 25.83
N THR A 354 9.54 -10.88 26.73
CA THR A 354 9.02 -11.02 28.09
C THR A 354 7.51 -11.28 28.08
N GLU A 355 6.75 -10.51 27.31
CA GLU A 355 5.31 -10.72 27.14
C GLU A 355 5.00 -12.12 26.58
N VAL A 356 5.69 -12.53 25.53
CA VAL A 356 5.50 -13.85 24.90
C VAL A 356 5.82 -14.98 25.88
N ARG A 357 6.92 -14.87 26.66
CA ARG A 357 7.29 -15.87 27.69
C ARG A 357 6.25 -15.95 28.80
N GLU A 358 5.70 -14.82 29.20
CA GLU A 358 4.69 -14.77 30.26
C GLU A 358 3.38 -15.44 29.83
N ILE A 359 2.95 -15.21 28.58
CA ILE A 359 1.80 -15.90 28.01
C ILE A 359 2.05 -17.40 27.90
N PHE A 360 3.24 -17.80 27.52
CA PHE A 360 3.61 -19.22 27.44
C PHE A 360 3.63 -19.92 28.81
N ARG A 361 4.14 -19.24 29.86
CA ARG A 361 4.15 -19.76 31.23
C ARG A 361 2.75 -19.98 31.82
N GLN A 362 1.76 -19.25 31.33
CA GLN A 362 0.36 -19.40 31.78
C GLN A 362 -0.34 -20.64 31.23
N ARG A 363 0.30 -21.42 30.34
CA ARG A 363 -0.28 -22.68 29.83
C ARG A 363 -0.28 -23.75 30.90
N GLU A 364 -1.37 -24.50 30.99
CA GLU A 364 -1.56 -25.52 32.04
C GLU A 364 -0.56 -26.70 31.97
N ASN A 365 0.00 -27.01 30.79
CA ASN A 365 0.98 -28.07 30.58
C ASN A 365 2.03 -27.67 29.52
N PRO A 366 3.06 -26.91 29.87
CA PRO A 366 4.13 -26.58 28.95
C PRO A 366 5.05 -27.79 28.73
N THR A 367 4.74 -28.67 27.78
CA THR A 367 5.64 -29.77 27.41
C THR A 367 6.82 -29.25 26.58
N LYS A 368 7.99 -29.95 26.66
CA LYS A 368 9.17 -29.61 25.83
C LYS A 368 8.82 -29.62 24.32
N GLU A 369 7.95 -30.51 23.90
CA GLU A 369 7.47 -30.62 22.52
C GLU A 369 6.67 -29.37 22.08
N ASN A 370 5.92 -28.76 23.01
CA ASN A 370 5.22 -27.48 22.79
C ASN A 370 6.19 -26.28 22.78
N GLN A 371 7.43 -26.42 23.22
CA GLN A 371 8.47 -25.39 23.16
C GLN A 371 9.19 -25.38 21.80
N GLU A 372 9.31 -26.55 21.16
CA GLU A 372 9.91 -26.66 19.83
C GLU A 372 8.94 -26.29 18.71
N ASN A 373 7.64 -26.61 18.87
CA ASN A 373 6.57 -26.28 17.92
C ASN A 373 5.59 -25.28 18.54
N ILE A 374 6.03 -24.02 18.70
CA ILE A 374 5.17 -22.99 19.25
C ILE A 374 4.06 -22.62 18.27
N SER A 375 2.86 -22.98 18.68
CA SER A 375 1.60 -22.51 18.14
C SER A 375 0.99 -21.55 19.17
N PHE A 376 0.49 -20.42 18.70
CA PHE A 376 -0.24 -19.47 19.53
C PHE A 376 -1.72 -19.49 19.18
N THR A 377 -2.55 -19.70 20.17
CA THR A 377 -4.01 -19.60 19.98
C THR A 377 -4.45 -18.16 19.72
N GLN A 378 -5.63 -18.00 19.14
CA GLN A 378 -6.19 -16.66 18.90
C GLN A 378 -6.34 -15.85 20.20
N GLU A 379 -6.67 -16.53 21.31
CA GLU A 379 -6.80 -15.89 22.63
C GLU A 379 -5.44 -15.43 23.17
N GLU A 380 -4.38 -16.22 23.00
CA GLU A 380 -3.03 -15.82 23.38
C GLU A 380 -2.54 -14.63 22.55
N LEU A 381 -2.79 -14.63 21.24
CA LEU A 381 -2.47 -13.48 20.38
C LEU A 381 -3.22 -12.20 20.82
N LYS A 382 -4.45 -12.30 21.33
CA LYS A 382 -5.17 -11.13 21.88
C LYS A 382 -4.48 -10.57 23.13
N LYS A 383 -3.90 -11.41 23.98
CA LYS A 383 -3.19 -11.00 25.19
C LYS A 383 -1.85 -10.30 24.90
N MET A 384 -1.28 -10.40 23.69
CA MET A 384 -0.03 -9.73 23.30
C MET A 384 -0.28 -8.23 23.03
N VAL A 385 -0.38 -7.47 24.11
CA VAL A 385 -0.68 -6.03 24.11
C VAL A 385 0.54 -5.23 23.64
N TYR A 386 1.73 -5.54 24.19
CA TYR A 386 2.96 -4.83 23.84
C TYR A 386 3.39 -5.13 22.40
N LEU A 387 3.25 -6.37 21.95
CA LEU A 387 3.49 -6.73 20.55
C LEU A 387 2.51 -6.01 19.61
N GLN A 388 1.23 -5.90 19.97
CA GLN A 388 0.24 -5.12 19.22
C GLN A 388 0.66 -3.66 19.10
N ALA A 389 1.13 -3.07 20.19
CA ALA A 389 1.60 -1.70 20.25
C ALA A 389 2.85 -1.49 19.38
N ALA A 390 3.83 -2.41 19.45
CA ALA A 390 5.04 -2.35 18.66
C ALA A 390 4.76 -2.45 17.13
N ILE A 391 3.87 -3.36 16.72
CA ILE A 391 3.43 -3.46 15.33
C ILE A 391 2.73 -2.16 14.89
N SER A 392 1.83 -1.61 15.72
CA SER A 392 1.12 -0.37 15.40
C SER A 392 2.07 0.82 15.23
N GLU A 393 3.08 0.92 16.07
CA GLU A 393 4.09 1.98 15.98
C GLU A 393 5.01 1.81 14.76
N SER A 394 5.37 0.58 14.41
CA SER A 394 6.09 0.29 13.17
C SER A 394 5.28 0.71 11.95
N LEU A 395 4.02 0.32 11.89
CA LEU A 395 3.11 0.70 10.80
C LEU A 395 2.86 2.22 10.74
N ARG A 396 2.89 2.91 11.88
CA ARG A 396 2.82 4.38 11.91
C ARG A 396 4.03 5.00 11.21
N LEU A 397 5.24 4.59 11.59
CA LEU A 397 6.49 5.13 11.05
C LEU A 397 6.71 4.73 9.59
N TYR A 398 6.39 3.49 9.25
CA TYR A 398 6.56 2.91 7.91
C TYR A 398 5.25 2.30 7.39
N PRO A 399 4.26 3.15 7.07
CA PRO A 399 2.98 2.67 6.56
C PRO A 399 3.17 1.98 5.21
N PRO A 400 2.74 0.72 5.05
CA PRO A 400 2.89 -0.01 3.79
C PRO A 400 2.31 0.74 2.59
N VAL A 401 1.15 1.36 2.76
CA VAL A 401 0.59 2.33 1.81
C VAL A 401 0.89 3.71 2.35
N SER A 402 1.85 4.39 1.75
CA SER A 402 2.38 5.66 2.26
C SER A 402 1.55 6.88 1.87
N PHE A 403 0.77 6.77 0.79
CA PHE A 403 -0.14 7.80 0.32
C PHE A 403 -1.30 7.15 -0.45
N ASP A 404 -2.45 7.80 -0.40
CA ASP A 404 -3.61 7.46 -1.22
C ASP A 404 -4.26 8.77 -1.72
N HIS A 405 -5.16 8.70 -2.69
CA HIS A 405 -5.78 9.89 -3.22
C HIS A 405 -7.25 9.72 -3.57
N LYS A 406 -7.93 10.87 -3.70
CA LYS A 406 -9.33 11.01 -4.06
C LYS A 406 -9.49 12.09 -5.12
N GLU A 407 -10.60 12.05 -5.85
CA GLU A 407 -10.95 13.01 -6.90
C GLU A 407 -12.33 13.61 -6.59
N PRO A 408 -12.42 14.91 -6.23
CA PRO A 408 -13.70 15.55 -5.97
C PRO A 408 -14.55 15.61 -7.24
N GLN A 409 -15.82 15.29 -7.11
CA GLN A 409 -16.78 15.26 -8.22
C GLN A 409 -17.45 16.61 -8.47
N VAL A 410 -17.45 17.48 -7.46
CA VAL A 410 -17.87 18.88 -7.53
C VAL A 410 -16.88 19.75 -6.76
N ASP A 411 -16.87 21.05 -7.05
CA ASP A 411 -16.08 22.01 -6.27
C ASP A 411 -16.48 21.96 -4.79
N ASP A 412 -15.50 22.13 -3.91
CA ASP A 412 -15.69 21.97 -2.48
C ASP A 412 -14.76 22.89 -1.68
N ILE A 413 -15.03 23.07 -0.40
CA ILE A 413 -14.21 23.85 0.51
C ILE A 413 -13.95 23.02 1.76
N PHE A 414 -12.68 22.82 2.10
CA PHE A 414 -12.28 22.12 3.31
C PHE A 414 -12.62 22.94 4.58
N PRO A 415 -12.68 22.29 5.77
CA PRO A 415 -13.02 22.98 7.01
C PRO A 415 -12.16 24.19 7.36
N ASP A 416 -10.94 24.27 6.84
CA ASP A 416 -10.01 25.40 7.02
C ASP A 416 -10.13 26.48 5.95
N GLY A 417 -11.11 26.40 5.06
CA GLY A 417 -11.32 27.35 3.96
C GLY A 417 -10.53 27.03 2.68
N THR A 418 -9.72 25.96 2.64
CA THR A 418 -8.99 25.57 1.43
C THR A 418 -9.96 25.13 0.33
N MET A 419 -9.92 25.79 -0.81
CA MET A 419 -10.74 25.44 -1.97
C MET A 419 -10.21 24.20 -2.69
N VAL A 420 -11.11 23.34 -3.15
CA VAL A 420 -10.81 22.10 -3.87
C VAL A 420 -11.67 22.05 -5.12
N GLU A 421 -11.03 22.09 -6.28
CA GLU A 421 -11.73 22.11 -7.57
C GLU A 421 -12.14 20.70 -8.00
N LYS A 422 -13.28 20.59 -8.66
CA LYS A 422 -13.74 19.37 -9.33
C LYS A 422 -12.66 18.75 -10.20
N GLY A 423 -12.45 17.43 -10.10
CA GLY A 423 -11.48 16.68 -10.91
C GLY A 423 -10.03 16.91 -10.52
N SER A 424 -9.75 17.76 -9.52
CA SER A 424 -8.43 17.88 -8.93
C SER A 424 -8.07 16.58 -8.17
N ARG A 425 -6.82 16.44 -7.76
CA ARG A 425 -6.38 15.28 -6.99
C ARG A 425 -6.08 15.69 -5.55
N VAL A 426 -6.79 15.11 -4.60
CA VAL A 426 -6.50 15.27 -3.17
C VAL A 426 -5.71 14.04 -2.71
N VAL A 427 -4.42 14.23 -2.44
CA VAL A 427 -3.51 13.19 -1.96
C VAL A 427 -3.38 13.34 -0.45
N TYR A 428 -3.60 12.26 0.31
CA TYR A 428 -3.29 12.23 1.73
C TYR A 428 -2.09 11.31 1.98
N CYS A 429 -1.14 11.83 2.79
CA CYS A 429 0.18 11.23 2.97
C CYS A 429 0.36 10.72 4.40
N MET A 430 0.21 9.41 4.59
CA MET A 430 0.39 8.74 5.88
C MET A 430 1.83 8.80 6.37
N TYR A 431 2.80 8.66 5.45
CA TYR A 431 4.22 8.73 5.77
C TYR A 431 4.63 10.11 6.31
N GLY A 432 4.12 11.18 5.70
CA GLY A 432 4.33 12.55 6.17
C GLY A 432 3.64 12.79 7.51
N MET A 433 2.36 12.38 7.62
CA MET A 433 1.57 12.51 8.85
C MET A 433 2.27 11.91 10.06
N ALA A 434 2.87 10.72 9.90
CA ALA A 434 3.56 10.01 10.97
C ALA A 434 4.73 10.80 11.59
N ARG A 435 5.26 11.78 10.86
CA ARG A 435 6.46 12.57 11.21
C ARG A 435 6.16 14.01 11.58
N MET A 436 4.89 14.33 11.80
CA MET A 436 4.47 15.69 12.18
C MET A 436 4.37 15.82 13.70
N GLU A 437 5.17 16.72 14.26
CA GLU A 437 5.18 17.02 15.70
C GLU A 437 3.81 17.55 16.18
N SER A 438 3.12 18.32 15.34
CA SER A 438 1.76 18.82 15.63
C SER A 438 0.72 17.72 15.80
N ILE A 439 0.97 16.50 15.28
CA ILE A 439 0.05 15.37 15.33
C ILE A 439 0.49 14.36 16.38
N TRP A 440 1.80 14.05 16.44
CA TRP A 440 2.33 12.93 17.25
C TRP A 440 3.22 13.37 18.42
N GLY A 441 3.46 14.67 18.58
CA GLY A 441 4.36 15.19 19.60
C GLY A 441 5.84 15.22 19.17
N LYS A 442 6.71 15.74 20.05
CA LYS A 442 8.14 15.93 19.77
C LYS A 442 8.88 14.62 19.45
N ASP A 443 8.38 13.52 19.96
CA ASP A 443 8.90 12.15 19.77
C ASP A 443 8.32 11.44 18.53
N CYS A 444 7.77 12.20 17.56
CA CYS A 444 7.12 11.65 16.37
C CYS A 444 8.04 10.80 15.48
N PHE A 445 9.36 10.96 15.57
CA PHE A 445 10.35 10.16 14.84
C PHE A 445 10.79 8.90 15.60
N GLU A 446 10.47 8.78 16.88
CA GLU A 446 10.90 7.66 17.71
C GLU A 446 10.01 6.43 17.49
N PHE A 447 10.62 5.25 17.58
CA PHE A 447 9.88 3.99 17.65
C PHE A 447 9.52 3.69 19.10
N ARG A 448 8.34 4.14 19.51
CA ARG A 448 7.88 4.11 20.90
C ARG A 448 6.53 3.38 21.03
N PRO A 449 6.54 2.06 21.24
CA PRO A 449 5.33 1.25 21.42
C PRO A 449 4.43 1.72 22.56
N GLU A 450 5.01 2.28 23.62
CA GLU A 450 4.30 2.77 24.80
C GLU A 450 3.26 3.86 24.47
N ARG A 451 3.36 4.51 23.30
CA ARG A 451 2.36 5.44 22.78
C ARG A 451 0.95 4.83 22.65
N TRP A 452 0.90 3.51 22.43
CA TRP A 452 -0.31 2.73 22.19
C TRP A 452 -0.82 2.02 23.45
N ILE A 453 -0.22 2.26 24.62
CA ILE A 453 -0.55 1.57 25.85
C ILE A 453 -0.98 2.61 26.90
N LYS A 454 -2.16 2.39 27.48
CA LYS A 454 -2.65 3.16 28.61
C LYS A 454 -3.21 2.19 29.65
N ASP A 455 -2.79 2.34 30.89
CA ASP A 455 -3.22 1.50 32.02
C ASP A 455 -3.05 -0.02 31.77
N GLY A 456 -2.00 -0.39 31.02
CA GLY A 456 -1.71 -1.78 30.63
C GLY A 456 -2.49 -2.32 29.44
N GLU A 457 -3.42 -1.55 28.89
CA GLU A 457 -4.28 -1.94 27.76
C GLU A 457 -3.86 -1.25 26.47
N PHE A 458 -4.09 -1.93 25.32
CA PHE A 458 -3.88 -1.34 24.01
C PHE A 458 -4.99 -0.31 23.69
N VAL A 459 -4.59 0.92 23.43
CA VAL A 459 -5.49 1.99 23.02
C VAL A 459 -5.22 2.38 21.56
N SER A 460 -6.22 2.19 20.71
CA SER A 460 -6.11 2.63 19.31
C SER A 460 -6.29 4.13 19.18
N GLU A 461 -5.46 4.76 18.35
CA GLU A 461 -5.60 6.15 17.98
C GLU A 461 -6.81 6.41 17.06
N ASN A 462 -7.22 7.68 16.96
CA ASN A 462 -8.22 8.11 16.00
C ASN A 462 -7.84 7.67 14.58
N GLN A 463 -8.78 7.04 13.85
CA GLN A 463 -8.54 6.50 12.51
C GLN A 463 -8.11 7.55 11.48
N PHE A 464 -8.40 8.83 11.68
CA PHE A 464 -7.99 9.90 10.79
C PHE A 464 -6.60 10.47 11.14
N LYS A 465 -6.12 10.23 12.34
CA LYS A 465 -4.75 10.46 12.79
C LYS A 465 -3.85 9.25 12.48
N TYR A 466 -4.41 8.04 12.49
CA TYR A 466 -3.73 6.77 12.17
C TYR A 466 -4.42 6.08 10.99
N THR A 467 -4.19 6.59 9.79
CA THR A 467 -4.85 6.15 8.55
C THR A 467 -4.15 4.98 7.84
N VAL A 468 -3.28 4.26 8.54
CA VAL A 468 -2.53 3.11 7.97
C VAL A 468 -3.46 2.04 7.39
N PHE A 469 -4.61 1.85 7.99
CA PHE A 469 -5.66 0.95 7.51
C PHE A 469 -6.78 1.68 6.75
N ASN A 470 -6.50 2.89 6.24
CA ASN A 470 -7.50 3.82 5.74
C ASN A 470 -8.54 4.20 6.83
N ALA A 471 -9.63 4.87 6.46
CA ALA A 471 -10.64 5.29 7.40
C ALA A 471 -12.03 5.37 6.75
N GLY A 472 -13.06 5.57 7.58
CA GLY A 472 -14.45 5.70 7.13
C GLY A 472 -14.96 4.45 6.39
N PRO A 473 -15.84 4.59 5.39
CA PRO A 473 -16.40 3.46 4.66
C PRO A 473 -15.35 2.59 3.94
N ARG A 474 -14.18 3.15 3.62
CA ARG A 474 -13.07 2.42 2.98
C ARG A 474 -12.02 1.89 3.96
N LEU A 475 -12.33 1.84 5.27
CA LEU A 475 -11.49 1.17 6.27
C LEU A 475 -11.12 -0.25 5.81
N CYS A 476 -9.88 -0.67 6.02
CA CYS A 476 -9.39 -1.99 5.61
C CYS A 476 -10.26 -3.12 6.17
N VAL A 477 -10.77 -4.00 5.29
CA VAL A 477 -11.56 -5.19 5.68
C VAL A 477 -10.69 -6.17 6.45
N GLY A 478 -9.43 -6.31 6.02
CA GLY A 478 -8.48 -7.28 6.56
C GLY A 478 -7.72 -6.81 7.79
N LYS A 479 -8.06 -5.68 8.43
CA LYS A 479 -7.30 -5.14 9.57
C LYS A 479 -7.06 -6.18 10.67
N LYS A 480 -8.10 -6.89 11.10
CA LYS A 480 -8.00 -7.92 12.15
C LYS A 480 -7.13 -9.09 11.69
N PHE A 481 -7.33 -9.56 10.47
CA PHE A 481 -6.53 -10.62 9.84
C PHE A 481 -5.04 -10.23 9.77
N ALA A 482 -4.72 -9.00 9.29
CA ALA A 482 -3.36 -8.51 9.18
C ALA A 482 -2.64 -8.47 10.54
N TYR A 483 -3.29 -7.96 11.58
CA TYR A 483 -2.70 -7.97 12.92
C TYR A 483 -2.50 -9.38 13.47
N THR A 484 -3.45 -10.29 13.27
CA THR A 484 -3.31 -11.69 13.70
C THR A 484 -2.12 -12.35 13.01
N GLN A 485 -2.01 -12.20 11.69
CA GLN A 485 -0.89 -12.71 10.89
C GLN A 485 0.45 -12.14 11.34
N MET A 486 0.54 -10.81 11.47
CA MET A 486 1.79 -10.16 11.88
C MET A 486 2.21 -10.56 13.30
N LYS A 487 1.28 -10.62 14.25
CA LYS A 487 1.59 -11.08 15.63
C LYS A 487 2.12 -12.50 15.64
N LEU A 488 1.46 -13.42 14.95
CA LEU A 488 1.89 -14.81 14.92
C LEU A 488 3.28 -14.97 14.31
N VAL A 489 3.53 -14.32 13.17
CA VAL A 489 4.84 -14.35 12.49
C VAL A 489 5.94 -13.76 13.38
N VAL A 490 5.69 -12.59 13.97
CA VAL A 490 6.68 -11.92 14.82
C VAL A 490 6.98 -12.75 16.08
N ALA A 491 5.95 -13.21 16.79
CA ALA A 491 6.12 -14.01 17.98
C ALA A 491 6.90 -15.32 17.68
N SER A 492 6.55 -16.01 16.58
CA SER A 492 7.20 -17.27 16.18
C SER A 492 8.67 -17.09 15.78
N ILE A 493 8.99 -16.01 15.06
CA ILE A 493 10.38 -15.73 14.63
C ILE A 493 11.22 -15.25 15.81
N LEU A 494 10.74 -14.26 16.59
CA LEU A 494 11.51 -13.71 17.72
C LEU A 494 11.73 -14.72 18.84
N TRP A 495 10.80 -15.64 19.03
CA TRP A 495 10.99 -16.74 19.98
C TRP A 495 12.19 -17.62 19.64
N ARG A 496 12.38 -17.92 18.35
CA ARG A 496 13.42 -18.87 17.88
C ARG A 496 14.74 -18.21 17.53
N TYR A 497 14.68 -16.98 16.97
CA TYR A 497 15.84 -16.33 16.39
C TYR A 497 16.04 -14.92 16.91
N ARG A 498 17.31 -14.56 17.05
CA ARG A 498 17.76 -13.18 17.09
C ARG A 498 18.12 -12.77 15.68
N ILE A 499 17.52 -11.68 15.20
CA ILE A 499 17.75 -11.15 13.86
C ILE A 499 18.87 -10.10 13.93
N LYS A 500 19.86 -10.22 13.05
CA LYS A 500 20.91 -9.20 12.87
C LYS A 500 20.95 -8.77 11.43
N VAL A 501 20.90 -7.47 11.19
CA VAL A 501 21.11 -6.90 9.85
C VAL A 501 22.57 -7.08 9.46
N VAL A 502 22.83 -7.54 8.24
CA VAL A 502 24.18 -7.71 7.71
C VAL A 502 24.92 -6.36 7.74
N GLU A 503 26.17 -6.39 8.18
CA GLU A 503 27.00 -5.18 8.27
C GLU A 503 27.13 -4.50 6.89
N GLY A 504 27.00 -3.17 6.87
CA GLY A 504 27.05 -2.39 5.63
C GLY A 504 25.77 -2.44 4.77
N HIS A 505 24.76 -3.26 5.13
CA HIS A 505 23.51 -3.30 4.38
C HIS A 505 22.72 -1.98 4.49
N LYS A 506 22.36 -1.41 3.33
CA LYS A 506 21.61 -0.15 3.24
C LYS A 506 20.11 -0.42 3.22
N VAL A 507 19.40 0.18 4.18
CA VAL A 507 17.94 0.15 4.23
C VAL A 507 17.39 1.51 3.84
N CYS A 508 16.63 1.55 2.76
CA CYS A 508 15.93 2.75 2.28
C CYS A 508 14.66 2.37 1.52
N PRO A 509 13.64 3.24 1.52
CA PRO A 509 12.41 3.01 0.77
C PRO A 509 12.65 2.92 -0.75
N LYS A 510 11.89 2.06 -1.43
CA LYS A 510 11.77 1.96 -2.88
C LYS A 510 10.49 2.66 -3.33
N ILE A 511 10.55 3.42 -4.41
CA ILE A 511 9.33 3.98 -5.02
C ILE A 511 8.52 2.83 -5.62
N ASN A 512 7.37 2.57 -5.01
CA ASN A 512 6.38 1.63 -5.50
C ASN A 512 5.00 1.99 -4.90
N THR A 513 3.95 1.26 -5.24
CA THR A 513 2.61 1.38 -4.62
C THR A 513 2.62 1.09 -3.13
N THR A 514 3.53 0.25 -2.68
CA THR A 514 3.82 -0.05 -1.27
C THR A 514 5.27 0.26 -0.92
N LEU A 515 5.54 0.50 0.36
CA LEU A 515 6.81 0.99 0.89
C LEU A 515 7.88 -0.13 1.01
N TYR A 516 8.23 -0.77 -0.11
CA TYR A 516 9.30 -1.76 -0.14
C TYR A 516 10.65 -1.18 0.28
N MET A 517 11.52 -2.01 0.79
CA MET A 517 12.95 -1.69 0.91
C MET A 517 13.65 -1.91 -0.43
N LYS A 518 14.42 -0.91 -0.88
CA LYS A 518 15.04 -0.90 -2.21
C LYS A 518 16.02 -2.06 -2.44
N TYR A 519 16.72 -2.46 -1.40
CA TYR A 519 17.75 -3.49 -1.44
C TYR A 519 17.37 -4.75 -0.64
N GLY A 520 16.06 -4.93 -0.35
CA GLY A 520 15.60 -5.97 0.56
C GLY A 520 15.99 -5.70 2.01
N LEU A 521 15.91 -6.72 2.85
CA LEU A 521 16.36 -6.73 4.24
C LEU A 521 17.30 -7.91 4.47
N LEU A 522 18.60 -7.72 4.18
CA LEU A 522 19.60 -8.75 4.39
C LEU A 522 19.90 -8.94 5.87
N VAL A 523 19.63 -10.14 6.37
CA VAL A 523 19.80 -10.50 7.79
C VAL A 523 20.49 -11.84 7.96
N THR A 524 21.11 -12.04 9.12
CA THR A 524 21.51 -13.34 9.65
C THR A 524 20.63 -13.70 10.84
N LEU A 525 20.37 -14.99 11.01
CA LEU A 525 19.56 -15.55 12.05
C LEU A 525 20.43 -16.30 13.07
N GLU A 526 20.42 -15.84 14.32
CA GLU A 526 21.08 -16.53 15.44
C GLU A 526 20.02 -17.24 16.26
N PRO A 527 20.14 -18.56 16.50
CA PRO A 527 19.18 -19.27 17.34
C PRO A 527 19.22 -18.73 18.77
N ARG A 528 18.04 -18.63 19.39
CA ARG A 528 17.94 -18.33 20.82
C ARG A 528 17.99 -19.62 21.64
N PRO A 529 18.63 -19.64 22.80
CA PRO A 529 18.47 -20.74 23.71
C PRO A 529 17.01 -20.87 24.11
N ASN A 530 16.45 -22.07 23.96
CA ASN A 530 15.09 -22.41 24.35
C ASN A 530 14.99 -22.54 25.88
N SER A 531 15.20 -21.45 26.62
CA SER A 531 15.05 -21.48 28.08
C SER A 531 13.84 -20.64 28.49
N ILE A 532 12.90 -21.30 29.16
CA ILE A 532 11.83 -20.66 29.94
C ILE A 532 12.37 -20.18 31.30
N ASP A 533 13.66 -20.42 31.58
CA ASP A 533 14.36 -20.03 32.77
C ASP A 533 14.58 -18.53 32.90
#